data_032414a556ca96346e9ef4357935ebbf
#
_entry.id   032414a556ca96346e9ef4357935ebbf
#
_cell.length_a   1.000
_cell.length_b   1.000
_cell.length_c   1.000
_cell.angle_alpha   90.00
_cell.angle_beta   90.00
_cell.angle_gamma   90.00
#
_symmetry.space_group_name_H-M   'P 1'
#
loop_
_entity.id
_entity.type
_entity.pdbx_description
1 polymer ?
#
loop_
_entity_poly.entity_id
_entity_poly.type
_entity_poly.pdbx_seq_one_letter_code
_entity_poly.pdbx_strand_id
1 'polypeptide(L)'
;MAELHIVGEIVGASGFEERNLFCKVRRVPVPSSRHVAPSRPNERSKNKPSPPAPVSTTHPEPSPDACVQNTTSNSQWGVEAGSMWDVVEGEAGGQTHCCYPPEGEPSVVWSHPVDVHYAAKSLVGWPKMWFQVWHMDEHGLKDLCGYGFCHVPTGPGMHEVEVCTWCPEGTPLEKLQAFFIGGKPRLKYEEVIHSPGDRFRLATRAAGVIKLQLGVCVKDFDKYNVAH
;
A
#
# COMPACT_ATOMS: atom_id res chain seq x y z
N MET A 1 27.63 7.06 1.26
CA MET A 1 26.50 6.16 1.50
C MET A 1 26.16 5.53 0.17
N ALA A 2 25.73 4.28 0.16
CA ALA A 2 25.15 3.70 -1.04
C ALA A 2 23.74 4.23 -1.23
N GLU A 3 23.32 4.42 -2.46
CA GLU A 3 21.99 4.93 -2.80
C GLU A 3 21.28 3.92 -3.72
N LEU A 4 20.01 3.68 -3.43
CA LEU A 4 19.14 2.83 -4.23
C LEU A 4 17.91 3.65 -4.63
N HIS A 5 17.67 3.77 -5.94
CA HIS A 5 16.49 4.42 -6.46
C HIS A 5 15.63 3.40 -7.18
N ILE A 6 14.39 3.29 -6.76
CA ILE A 6 13.38 2.37 -7.31
C ILE A 6 12.33 3.24 -8.00
N VAL A 7 12.26 3.13 -9.31
CA VAL A 7 11.31 3.87 -10.15
C VAL A 7 10.55 2.88 -11.00
N GLY A 8 9.24 3.01 -11.10
CA GLY A 8 8.47 2.10 -11.93
C GLY A 8 6.98 2.25 -11.74
N GLU A 9 6.25 1.19 -12.02
CA GLU A 9 4.80 1.18 -11.86
C GLU A 9 4.26 -0.17 -11.39
N ILE A 10 3.16 -0.11 -10.68
CA ILE A 10 2.29 -1.25 -10.44
C ILE A 10 1.34 -1.31 -11.63
N VAL A 11 1.65 -2.18 -12.59
CA VAL A 11 0.93 -2.28 -13.87
C VAL A 11 -0.53 -2.66 -13.63
N GLY A 12 -0.75 -3.72 -12.86
CA GLY A 12 -2.11 -4.19 -12.59
C GLY A 12 -2.15 -5.56 -11.94
N ALA A 13 -3.32 -6.18 -11.98
CA ALA A 13 -3.56 -7.49 -11.39
C ALA A 13 -4.42 -8.37 -12.30
N SER A 14 -4.24 -9.69 -12.18
CA SER A 14 -4.99 -10.68 -12.94
C SER A 14 -5.27 -11.93 -12.12
N GLY A 15 -6.25 -12.74 -12.54
CA GLY A 15 -6.56 -14.05 -11.93
C GLY A 15 -7.32 -13.97 -10.60
N PHE A 16 -7.89 -12.82 -10.26
CA PHE A 16 -8.80 -12.68 -9.12
C PHE A 16 -10.23 -13.05 -9.54
N GLU A 17 -10.98 -13.65 -8.61
CA GLU A 17 -12.38 -13.99 -8.83
C GLU A 17 -13.28 -12.74 -8.83
N GLU A 18 -12.89 -11.74 -8.04
CA GLU A 18 -13.62 -10.48 -7.90
C GLU A 18 -13.20 -9.48 -8.98
N ARG A 19 -14.15 -8.63 -9.38
CA ARG A 19 -13.89 -7.46 -10.23
C ARG A 19 -13.73 -6.22 -9.36
N ASN A 20 -13.41 -5.07 -9.92
CA ASN A 20 -13.27 -3.81 -9.19
C ASN A 20 -12.20 -3.85 -8.09
N LEU A 21 -10.98 -4.13 -8.51
CA LEU A 21 -9.84 -4.30 -7.62
C LEU A 21 -9.07 -3.00 -7.42
N PHE A 22 -8.49 -2.83 -6.24
CA PHE A 22 -7.49 -1.83 -5.96
C PHE A 22 -6.43 -2.37 -5.00
N CYS A 23 -5.23 -1.87 -5.12
CA CYS A 23 -4.14 -2.17 -4.20
C CYS A 23 -4.02 -1.06 -3.16
N LYS A 24 -3.99 -1.42 -1.90
CA LYS A 24 -4.05 -0.50 -0.78
C LYS A 24 -2.83 -0.66 0.13
N VAL A 25 -2.27 0.46 0.63
CA VAL A 25 -1.08 0.48 1.52
C VAL A 25 -1.34 1.25 2.82
N ARG A 26 -0.66 0.88 3.88
CA ARG A 26 -0.57 1.65 5.13
C ARG A 26 0.78 2.37 5.21
N ARG A 27 0.76 3.68 5.45
CA ARG A 27 1.98 4.39 5.85
C ARG A 27 2.43 3.88 7.22
N VAL A 28 3.62 3.32 7.28
CA VAL A 28 4.29 3.18 8.57
C VAL A 28 4.78 4.58 8.94
N PRO A 29 4.36 5.16 10.08
CA PRO A 29 4.88 6.46 10.48
C PRO A 29 6.38 6.29 10.74
N VAL A 30 7.20 6.93 9.92
CA VAL A 30 8.61 7.12 10.24
C VAL A 30 8.66 7.86 11.58
N PRO A 31 9.33 7.34 12.63
CA PRO A 31 9.47 8.07 13.88
C PRO A 31 10.20 9.36 13.59
N SER A 32 9.44 10.45 13.53
CA SER A 32 9.96 11.81 13.39
C SER A 32 11.00 12.05 14.48
N SER A 33 12.25 12.22 14.08
CA SER A 33 13.27 12.75 14.97
C SER A 33 12.74 14.03 15.59
N ARG A 34 12.62 14.04 16.92
CA ARG A 34 12.07 15.14 17.70
C ARG A 34 12.86 16.40 17.42
N HIS A 35 12.33 17.28 16.57
CA HIS A 35 12.67 18.69 16.64
C HIS A 35 12.07 19.22 17.94
N VAL A 36 12.95 19.48 18.89
CA VAL A 36 12.62 20.23 20.10
C VAL A 36 12.23 21.64 19.66
N ALA A 37 10.94 21.93 19.65
CA ALA A 37 10.44 23.27 19.43
C ALA A 37 10.67 24.10 20.69
N PRO A 38 11.15 25.36 20.58
CA PRO A 38 11.30 26.25 21.71
C PRO A 38 9.93 26.65 22.25
N SER A 39 9.78 26.57 23.58
CA SER A 39 8.63 26.97 24.36
C SER A 39 8.28 28.46 24.11
N ARG A 40 7.05 28.74 23.68
CA ARG A 40 6.48 30.10 23.67
C ARG A 40 5.76 30.39 24.98
N PRO A 41 5.83 31.62 25.47
CA PRO A 41 5.14 32.01 26.70
C PRO A 41 3.65 32.22 26.50
N ASN A 42 2.97 31.98 27.61
CA ASN A 42 1.54 32.03 27.85
C ASN A 42 0.94 33.42 27.63
N GLU A 43 0.04 33.61 26.71
CA GLU A 43 -0.84 34.79 26.67
C GLU A 43 -2.31 34.38 26.78
N ARG A 44 -2.91 34.83 27.91
CA ARG A 44 -4.35 34.83 28.14
C ARG A 44 -5.04 35.84 27.24
N SER A 45 -6.06 35.44 26.46
CA SER A 45 -7.07 36.40 25.99
C SER A 45 -8.43 35.72 25.74
N LYS A 46 -9.32 36.02 26.63
CA LYS A 46 -10.74 36.48 26.55
C LYS A 46 -11.64 35.96 25.43
N ASN A 47 -12.66 35.23 25.85
CA ASN A 47 -13.92 34.90 25.18
C ASN A 47 -14.63 36.12 24.57
N LYS A 48 -15.10 35.95 23.31
CA LYS A 48 -16.24 36.70 22.79
C LYS A 48 -17.01 35.83 21.78
N PRO A 49 -18.32 35.65 21.90
CA PRO A 49 -19.12 34.83 21.01
C PRO A 49 -19.49 35.61 19.74
N SER A 50 -19.43 34.93 18.58
CA SER A 50 -19.89 35.46 17.29
C SER A 50 -21.31 34.98 16.96
N PRO A 51 -22.11 35.75 16.23
CA PRO A 51 -23.50 35.46 15.91
C PRO A 51 -23.66 34.43 14.78
N PRO A 52 -24.83 33.77 14.64
CA PRO A 52 -25.07 32.74 13.64
C PRO A 52 -25.35 33.37 12.25
N ALA A 53 -24.79 32.72 11.21
CA ALA A 53 -25.00 33.04 9.81
C ALA A 53 -26.26 32.34 9.24
N PRO A 54 -26.90 32.91 8.21
CA PRO A 54 -28.18 32.46 7.70
C PRO A 54 -28.08 31.18 6.85
N VAL A 55 -29.09 30.35 6.97
CA VAL A 55 -29.31 29.11 6.19
C VAL A 55 -29.73 29.50 4.78
N SER A 56 -28.94 29.09 3.77
CA SER A 56 -29.36 29.11 2.37
C SER A 56 -29.44 27.64 1.88
N THR A 57 -30.69 27.22 1.67
CA THR A 57 -31.05 25.97 1.00
C THR A 57 -30.84 26.13 -0.51
N THR A 58 -29.83 25.49 -1.04
CA THR A 58 -29.72 25.21 -2.47
C THR A 58 -29.12 23.82 -2.64
N HIS A 59 -29.92 22.89 -3.16
CA HIS A 59 -29.50 21.57 -3.57
C HIS A 59 -28.66 21.70 -4.84
N PRO A 60 -27.42 21.17 -4.87
CA PRO A 60 -26.72 20.95 -6.13
C PRO A 60 -27.04 19.56 -6.67
N GLU A 61 -27.42 19.49 -7.93
CA GLU A 61 -27.50 18.25 -8.71
C GLU A 61 -26.12 17.53 -8.77
N PRO A 62 -26.11 16.19 -8.78
CA PRO A 62 -24.85 15.44 -8.86
C PRO A 62 -24.32 15.46 -10.30
N SER A 63 -23.16 16.08 -10.50
CA SER A 63 -22.37 15.95 -11.72
C SER A 63 -21.72 14.55 -11.82
N PRO A 64 -21.64 13.93 -13.01
CA PRO A 64 -21.19 12.55 -13.19
C PRO A 64 -19.68 12.28 -13.01
N ASP A 65 -18.90 13.27 -12.63
CA ASP A 65 -17.44 13.17 -12.49
C ASP A 65 -16.93 13.10 -11.04
N ALA A 66 -17.80 12.86 -10.08
CA ALA A 66 -17.40 12.70 -8.70
C ALA A 66 -16.98 11.25 -8.40
N CYS A 67 -15.80 10.85 -8.85
CA CYS A 67 -15.02 9.85 -8.14
C CYS A 67 -14.68 10.46 -6.76
N VAL A 68 -15.59 10.27 -5.82
CA VAL A 68 -15.57 10.90 -4.51
C VAL A 68 -14.29 10.48 -3.79
N GLN A 69 -13.39 11.44 -3.65
CA GLN A 69 -12.29 11.41 -2.69
C GLN A 69 -12.89 11.46 -1.27
N ASN A 70 -13.40 10.35 -0.78
CA ASN A 70 -13.65 10.21 0.64
C ASN A 70 -12.37 9.75 1.33
N THR A 71 -11.66 10.74 1.79
CA THR A 71 -10.52 10.71 2.69
C THR A 71 -10.88 9.97 3.98
N THR A 72 -10.71 8.65 3.98
CA THR A 72 -10.36 7.94 5.20
C THR A 72 -9.19 7.05 4.84
N SER A 73 -8.03 7.59 5.13
CA SER A 73 -6.70 7.08 4.87
C SER A 73 -6.47 5.70 5.44
N ASN A 74 -6.45 4.71 4.56
CA ASN A 74 -5.79 3.44 4.79
C ASN A 74 -5.26 2.95 3.45
N SER A 75 -4.09 3.37 3.12
CA SER A 75 -3.35 3.00 1.90
C SER A 75 -2.52 1.74 2.11
N GLN A 76 -2.29 0.87 1.11
CA GLN A 76 -1.66 -0.44 1.35
C GLN A 76 -0.91 -1.09 0.18
N TRP A 77 0.05 -0.46 -0.41
CA TRP A 77 1.30 -1.09 -0.87
C TRP A 77 2.44 -0.42 -0.11
N GLY A 78 3.52 -1.11 0.16
CA GLY A 78 4.64 -0.51 0.86
C GLY A 78 5.94 -1.15 0.49
N VAL A 79 6.99 -0.37 0.63
CA VAL A 79 8.35 -0.85 0.59
C VAL A 79 8.85 -0.87 2.02
N GLU A 80 9.23 -2.05 2.50
CA GLU A 80 9.87 -2.23 3.79
C GLU A 80 11.34 -2.51 3.59
N ALA A 81 12.16 -1.73 4.24
CA ALA A 81 13.60 -1.86 4.24
C ALA A 81 14.11 -1.98 5.67
N GLY A 82 15.31 -2.53 5.84
CA GLY A 82 15.93 -2.67 7.16
C GLY A 82 16.20 -1.31 7.82
N SER A 83 16.46 -1.33 9.12
CA SER A 83 16.68 -0.12 9.94
C SER A 83 17.89 0.72 9.53
N MET A 84 18.73 0.20 8.66
CA MET A 84 19.93 0.89 8.12
C MET A 84 19.67 1.56 6.77
N TRP A 85 18.42 1.57 6.31
CA TRP A 85 17.94 2.18 5.09
C TRP A 85 17.09 3.39 5.44
N ASP A 86 17.49 4.55 4.99
CA ASP A 86 16.76 5.81 5.21
C ASP A 86 16.11 6.24 3.89
N VAL A 87 14.82 6.57 3.90
CA VAL A 87 14.14 7.19 2.75
C VAL A 87 14.64 8.61 2.59
N VAL A 88 15.21 8.93 1.45
CA VAL A 88 15.72 10.26 1.11
C VAL A 88 14.63 11.08 0.43
N GLU A 89 13.93 10.45 -0.54
CA GLU A 89 12.91 11.10 -1.34
C GLU A 89 11.87 10.07 -1.80
N GLY A 90 10.67 10.53 -2.12
CA GLY A 90 9.59 9.70 -2.63
C GLY A 90 8.70 9.13 -1.54
N GLU A 91 7.75 8.30 -1.95
CA GLU A 91 6.79 7.65 -1.04
C GLU A 91 7.04 6.14 -0.97
N ALA A 92 7.41 5.67 0.23
CA ALA A 92 7.59 4.23 0.50
C ALA A 92 6.26 3.47 0.60
N GLY A 93 5.16 4.05 0.16
CA GLY A 93 3.86 3.40 0.15
C GLY A 93 2.73 4.29 -0.32
N GLY A 94 1.68 3.70 -0.85
CA GLY A 94 0.57 4.44 -1.40
C GLY A 94 -0.68 3.56 -1.61
N GLN A 95 -1.63 4.05 -2.35
CA GLN A 95 -2.83 3.33 -2.76
C GLN A 95 -3.06 3.55 -4.25
N THR A 96 -3.35 2.48 -4.98
CA THR A 96 -3.78 2.61 -6.38
C THR A 96 -5.21 3.12 -6.43
N HIS A 97 -5.64 3.63 -7.58
CA HIS A 97 -7.05 3.87 -7.83
C HIS A 97 -7.83 2.54 -7.97
N CYS A 98 -9.12 2.60 -7.74
CA CYS A 98 -10.03 1.50 -8.07
C CYS A 98 -10.22 1.45 -9.58
N CYS A 99 -10.15 0.26 -10.16
CA CYS A 99 -10.37 0.06 -11.56
C CYS A 99 -11.29 -1.13 -11.80
N TYR A 100 -12.20 -0.97 -12.73
CA TYR A 100 -13.01 -2.05 -13.25
C TYR A 100 -12.32 -2.67 -14.46
N PRO A 101 -12.19 -3.99 -14.55
CA PRO A 101 -11.67 -4.62 -15.76
C PRO A 101 -12.64 -4.34 -16.92
N PRO A 102 -12.11 -4.12 -18.13
CA PRO A 102 -12.94 -4.07 -19.35
C PRO A 102 -13.77 -5.34 -19.49
N GLU A 103 -14.93 -5.23 -20.17
CA GLU A 103 -15.74 -6.41 -20.45
C GLU A 103 -14.96 -7.41 -21.30
N GLY A 104 -14.83 -8.64 -20.77
CA GLY A 104 -14.11 -9.73 -21.46
C GLY A 104 -12.65 -9.90 -21.07
N GLU A 105 -12.05 -8.96 -20.36
CA GLU A 105 -10.68 -9.12 -19.85
C GLU A 105 -10.65 -9.47 -18.36
N PRO A 106 -9.85 -10.48 -17.97
CA PRO A 106 -9.71 -10.88 -16.55
C PRO A 106 -8.67 -10.03 -15.79
N SER A 107 -8.10 -9.00 -16.42
CA SER A 107 -7.03 -8.19 -15.88
C SER A 107 -7.49 -6.78 -15.55
N VAL A 108 -7.05 -6.28 -14.40
CA VAL A 108 -7.26 -4.91 -13.95
C VAL A 108 -5.97 -4.13 -14.16
N VAL A 109 -6.04 -2.97 -14.78
CA VAL A 109 -4.89 -2.09 -15.04
C VAL A 109 -4.92 -0.92 -14.08
N TRP A 110 -3.83 -0.73 -13.33
CA TRP A 110 -3.68 0.38 -12.40
C TRP A 110 -2.71 1.46 -12.87
N SER A 111 -1.62 1.06 -13.53
CA SER A 111 -0.51 1.96 -13.95
C SER A 111 -0.13 2.96 -12.86
N HIS A 112 -0.01 2.47 -11.63
CA HIS A 112 0.28 3.31 -10.46
C HIS A 112 1.79 3.53 -10.33
N PRO A 113 2.27 4.78 -10.36
CA PRO A 113 3.69 5.05 -10.28
C PRO A 113 4.26 4.72 -8.90
N VAL A 114 5.49 4.21 -8.90
CA VAL A 114 6.31 3.97 -7.73
C VAL A 114 7.60 4.73 -7.91
N ASP A 115 7.95 5.56 -6.95
CA ASP A 115 9.19 6.33 -6.95
C ASP A 115 9.69 6.47 -5.51
N VAL A 116 10.81 5.80 -5.21
CA VAL A 116 11.39 5.81 -3.85
C VAL A 116 12.90 5.81 -3.93
N HIS A 117 13.52 6.74 -3.25
CA HIS A 117 14.97 6.87 -3.14
C HIS A 117 15.43 6.55 -1.71
N TYR A 118 16.30 5.57 -1.58
CA TYR A 118 16.89 5.14 -0.32
C TYR A 118 18.38 5.46 -0.24
N ALA A 119 18.84 5.87 0.95
CA ALA A 119 20.24 5.88 1.33
C ALA A 119 20.51 4.73 2.29
N ALA A 120 21.49 3.88 1.94
CA ALA A 120 21.86 2.71 2.72
C ALA A 120 23.18 2.91 3.48
N LYS A 121 23.16 2.57 4.76
CA LYS A 121 24.35 2.47 5.61
C LYS A 121 24.86 1.04 5.67
N SER A 122 24.01 0.07 5.37
CA SER A 122 24.32 -1.36 5.31
C SER A 122 23.37 -2.03 4.32
N LEU A 123 23.81 -3.13 3.72
CA LEU A 123 23.01 -3.95 2.80
C LEU A 123 22.04 -4.91 3.52
N VAL A 124 22.14 -5.00 4.84
CA VAL A 124 21.26 -5.86 5.63
C VAL A 124 19.82 -5.29 5.60
N GLY A 125 18.85 -6.15 5.32
CA GLY A 125 17.46 -5.73 5.23
C GLY A 125 17.12 -5.11 3.89
N TRP A 126 17.53 -5.76 2.79
CA TRP A 126 17.21 -5.34 1.43
C TRP A 126 15.71 -5.05 1.26
N PRO A 127 15.32 -3.98 0.55
CA PRO A 127 13.94 -3.56 0.41
C PRO A 127 13.02 -4.66 -0.12
N LYS A 128 11.83 -4.75 0.45
CA LYS A 128 10.76 -5.66 0.05
C LYS A 128 9.51 -4.84 -0.22
N MET A 129 8.84 -5.14 -1.29
CA MET A 129 7.51 -4.58 -1.58
C MET A 129 6.44 -5.56 -1.11
N TRP A 130 5.43 -5.06 -0.42
CA TRP A 130 4.28 -5.84 0.00
C TRP A 130 2.98 -5.18 -0.44
N PHE A 131 1.95 -6.00 -0.65
CA PHE A 131 0.70 -5.61 -1.29
C PHE A 131 -0.48 -6.21 -0.55
N GLN A 132 -1.55 -5.44 -0.50
CA GLN A 132 -2.88 -5.92 -0.14
C GLN A 132 -3.84 -5.56 -1.27
N VAL A 133 -4.46 -6.55 -1.88
CA VAL A 133 -5.44 -6.37 -2.94
C VAL A 133 -6.84 -6.42 -2.32
N TRP A 134 -7.63 -5.41 -2.62
CA TRP A 134 -8.97 -5.25 -2.09
C TRP A 134 -9.97 -5.15 -3.23
N HIS A 135 -11.14 -5.69 -3.02
CA HIS A 135 -12.32 -5.49 -3.83
C HIS A 135 -13.22 -4.45 -3.17
N MET A 136 -13.85 -3.62 -3.97
CA MET A 136 -14.88 -2.70 -3.52
C MET A 136 -16.17 -3.02 -4.25
N ASP A 137 -17.24 -3.32 -3.51
CA ASP A 137 -18.54 -3.60 -4.09
C ASP A 137 -19.29 -2.31 -4.49
N GLU A 138 -20.45 -2.44 -5.09
CA GLU A 138 -21.29 -1.31 -5.50
C GLU A 138 -21.78 -0.46 -4.32
N HIS A 139 -21.76 -1.01 -3.11
CA HIS A 139 -22.17 -0.33 -1.87
C HIS A 139 -20.97 0.34 -1.15
N GLY A 140 -19.77 0.25 -1.73
CA GLY A 140 -18.55 0.80 -1.13
C GLY A 140 -17.96 -0.06 -0.01
N LEU A 141 -18.44 -1.28 0.18
CA LEU A 141 -17.82 -2.23 1.12
C LEU A 141 -16.51 -2.75 0.54
N LYS A 142 -15.51 -2.87 1.40
CA LYS A 142 -14.16 -3.28 1.03
C LYS A 142 -13.85 -4.66 1.55
N ASP A 143 -13.63 -5.60 0.65
CA ASP A 143 -13.23 -6.97 0.97
C ASP A 143 -11.82 -7.26 0.50
N LEU A 144 -11.07 -7.99 1.35
CA LEU A 144 -9.73 -8.41 1.03
C LEU A 144 -9.75 -9.55 0.02
N CYS A 145 -9.00 -9.39 -1.08
CA CYS A 145 -8.83 -10.42 -2.11
C CYS A 145 -7.52 -11.18 -1.97
N GLY A 146 -6.45 -10.52 -1.52
CA GLY A 146 -5.18 -11.20 -1.35
C GLY A 146 -4.07 -10.35 -0.76
N TYR A 147 -3.09 -11.03 -0.23
CA TYR A 147 -1.81 -10.50 0.22
C TYR A 147 -0.69 -11.00 -0.70
N GLY A 148 0.30 -10.17 -0.96
CA GLY A 148 1.47 -10.54 -1.73
C GLY A 148 2.71 -9.81 -1.24
N PHE A 149 3.89 -10.33 -1.54
CA PHE A 149 5.14 -9.60 -1.36
C PHE A 149 6.19 -10.09 -2.35
N CYS A 150 7.13 -9.23 -2.66
CA CYS A 150 8.32 -9.56 -3.43
C CYS A 150 9.53 -8.82 -2.87
N HIS A 151 10.72 -9.33 -3.18
CA HIS A 151 11.95 -8.57 -2.98
C HIS A 151 12.17 -7.65 -4.17
N VAL A 152 12.66 -6.45 -3.91
CA VAL A 152 13.15 -5.58 -4.98
C VAL A 152 14.33 -6.27 -5.67
N PRO A 153 14.37 -6.30 -7.01
CA PRO A 153 15.52 -6.87 -7.72
C PRO A 153 16.84 -6.24 -7.27
N THR A 154 17.89 -7.03 -7.19
CA THR A 154 19.20 -6.54 -6.74
C THR A 154 20.06 -6.00 -7.89
N GLY A 155 19.81 -6.46 -9.11
CA GLY A 155 20.53 -5.98 -10.29
C GLY A 155 19.99 -4.63 -10.78
N PRO A 156 20.86 -3.70 -11.22
CA PRO A 156 20.41 -2.47 -11.85
C PRO A 156 19.74 -2.76 -13.20
N GLY A 157 18.76 -1.93 -13.57
CA GLY A 157 18.03 -2.06 -14.83
C GLY A 157 16.52 -2.16 -14.66
N MET A 158 15.82 -2.46 -15.76
CA MET A 158 14.36 -2.66 -15.79
C MET A 158 14.02 -4.12 -15.55
N HIS A 159 13.08 -4.38 -14.65
CA HIS A 159 12.63 -5.71 -14.28
C HIS A 159 11.12 -5.79 -14.33
N GLU A 160 10.61 -6.85 -14.93
CA GLU A 160 9.21 -7.25 -14.81
C GLU A 160 9.10 -8.28 -13.70
N VAL A 161 8.27 -8.01 -12.72
CA VAL A 161 8.10 -8.85 -11.54
C VAL A 161 6.64 -9.25 -11.40
N GLU A 162 6.39 -10.56 -11.33
CA GLU A 162 5.08 -11.11 -11.05
C GLU A 162 5.00 -11.53 -9.57
N VAL A 163 4.04 -10.96 -8.85
CA VAL A 163 3.84 -11.23 -7.42
C VAL A 163 2.61 -12.12 -7.25
N CYS A 164 2.84 -13.37 -6.91
CA CYS A 164 1.76 -14.27 -6.55
C CYS A 164 1.14 -13.85 -5.22
N THR A 165 -0.19 -13.69 -5.22
CA THR A 165 -0.94 -13.32 -4.04
C THR A 165 -1.66 -14.52 -3.42
N TRP A 166 -1.94 -14.43 -2.13
CA TRP A 166 -2.60 -15.45 -1.33
C TRP A 166 -3.59 -14.85 -0.35
N CYS A 167 -4.65 -15.57 -0.03
CA CYS A 167 -5.57 -15.19 1.05
C CYS A 167 -5.53 -16.25 2.16
N PRO A 168 -5.68 -15.84 3.44
CA PRO A 168 -5.84 -16.77 4.53
C PRO A 168 -7.16 -17.55 4.35
N GLU A 169 -7.08 -18.86 4.58
CA GLU A 169 -8.23 -19.74 4.53
C GLU A 169 -8.73 -19.99 5.94
N GLY A 170 -9.94 -19.54 6.24
CA GLY A 170 -10.59 -19.75 7.51
C GLY A 170 -11.01 -21.21 7.73
N THR A 171 -11.23 -21.58 8.98
CA THR A 171 -11.85 -22.86 9.35
C THR A 171 -13.25 -23.01 8.73
N PRO A 172 -13.78 -24.24 8.57
CA PRO A 172 -15.14 -24.43 8.03
C PRO A 172 -16.21 -23.65 8.78
N LEU A 173 -16.05 -23.48 10.10
CA LEU A 173 -16.97 -22.69 10.92
C LEU A 173 -16.86 -21.18 10.61
N GLU A 174 -15.66 -20.66 10.44
CA GLU A 174 -15.43 -19.25 10.05
C GLU A 174 -15.95 -18.98 8.64
N LYS A 175 -15.82 -19.92 7.71
CA LYS A 175 -16.43 -19.83 6.37
C LYS A 175 -17.95 -19.75 6.43
N LEU A 176 -18.58 -20.57 7.28
CA LEU A 176 -20.01 -20.52 7.50
C LEU A 176 -20.44 -19.18 8.13
N GLN A 177 -19.70 -18.71 9.12
CA GLN A 177 -19.95 -17.43 9.75
C GLN A 177 -19.77 -16.26 8.76
N ALA A 178 -18.73 -16.29 7.94
CA ALA A 178 -18.50 -15.31 6.89
C ALA A 178 -19.62 -15.27 5.86
N PHE A 179 -20.24 -16.41 5.57
CA PHE A 179 -21.38 -16.48 4.65
C PHE A 179 -22.62 -15.76 5.20
N PHE A 180 -22.89 -15.84 6.52
CA PHE A 180 -24.08 -15.22 7.12
C PHE A 180 -23.88 -13.77 7.53
N ILE A 181 -22.69 -13.43 8.04
CA ILE A 181 -22.38 -12.10 8.62
C ILE A 181 -21.61 -11.23 7.61
N GLY A 182 -20.99 -11.85 6.61
CA GLY A 182 -20.05 -11.20 5.71
C GLY A 182 -18.64 -11.08 6.32
N GLY A 183 -17.68 -10.70 5.48
CA GLY A 183 -16.28 -10.49 5.87
C GLY A 183 -15.40 -11.72 5.71
N LYS A 184 -14.33 -11.56 4.94
CA LYS A 184 -13.30 -12.59 4.75
C LYS A 184 -12.29 -12.55 5.90
N PRO A 185 -11.63 -13.68 6.23
CA PRO A 185 -10.58 -13.70 7.26
C PRO A 185 -9.43 -12.76 6.87
N ARG A 186 -8.95 -11.99 7.85
CA ARG A 186 -7.88 -10.99 7.66
C ARG A 186 -6.75 -11.24 8.64
N LEU A 187 -5.53 -10.88 8.24
CA LEU A 187 -4.39 -10.88 9.14
C LEU A 187 -4.56 -9.81 10.21
N LYS A 188 -4.26 -10.16 11.45
CA LYS A 188 -4.24 -9.22 12.57
C LYS A 188 -3.01 -8.29 12.49
N TYR A 189 -1.89 -8.84 12.03
CA TYR A 189 -0.63 -8.13 11.90
C TYR A 189 -0.17 -8.19 10.45
N GLU A 190 0.07 -7.04 9.86
CA GLU A 190 0.48 -6.90 8.45
C GLU A 190 1.92 -7.37 8.22
N GLU A 191 2.76 -7.30 9.26
CA GLU A 191 4.14 -7.77 9.23
C GLU A 191 4.27 -9.25 8.79
N VAL A 192 3.23 -10.05 9.01
CA VAL A 192 3.18 -11.46 8.59
C VAL A 192 3.24 -11.61 7.07
N ILE A 193 2.88 -10.57 6.30
CA ILE A 193 2.89 -10.62 4.82
C ILE A 193 4.32 -10.87 4.30
N HIS A 194 5.30 -10.15 4.83
CA HIS A 194 6.69 -10.14 4.36
C HIS A 194 7.69 -10.75 5.34
N SER A 195 7.27 -11.04 6.58
CA SER A 195 8.11 -11.70 7.59
C SER A 195 8.10 -13.23 7.39
N PRO A 196 9.26 -13.90 7.53
CA PRO A 196 9.35 -15.37 7.44
C PRO A 196 8.81 -16.11 8.66
N GLY A 197 8.37 -15.43 9.73
CA GLY A 197 7.96 -15.98 11.01
C GLY A 197 7.01 -17.19 10.96
N ASP A 198 5.95 -17.18 11.77
CA ASP A 198 4.97 -18.27 11.90
C ASP A 198 4.02 -18.45 10.71
N ARG A 199 4.32 -17.83 9.56
CA ARG A 199 3.50 -17.88 8.35
C ARG A 199 3.23 -19.30 7.85
N PHE A 200 4.13 -20.23 8.05
CA PHE A 200 3.97 -21.64 7.66
C PHE A 200 2.79 -22.34 8.35
N ARG A 201 2.28 -21.77 9.45
CA ARG A 201 1.10 -22.30 10.18
C ARG A 201 -0.22 -21.83 9.60
N LEU A 202 -0.21 -20.84 8.71
CA LEU A 202 -1.40 -20.34 8.08
C LEU A 202 -1.84 -21.24 6.93
N ALA A 203 -3.07 -21.72 6.99
CA ALA A 203 -3.72 -22.28 5.81
C ALA A 203 -4.03 -21.12 4.86
N THR A 204 -3.54 -21.22 3.62
CA THR A 204 -3.68 -20.17 2.63
C THR A 204 -4.15 -20.74 1.30
N ARG A 205 -4.90 -19.94 0.55
CA ARG A 205 -5.32 -20.21 -0.82
C ARG A 205 -4.62 -19.22 -1.75
N ALA A 206 -4.19 -19.68 -2.92
CA ALA A 206 -3.73 -18.78 -3.98
C ALA A 206 -4.90 -17.88 -4.41
N ALA A 207 -4.60 -16.61 -4.66
CA ALA A 207 -5.59 -15.65 -5.12
C ALA A 207 -5.31 -15.27 -6.58
N GLY A 208 -4.59 -14.21 -6.83
CA GLY A 208 -4.24 -13.77 -8.18
C GLY A 208 -2.77 -13.37 -8.27
N VAL A 209 -2.41 -12.66 -9.33
CA VAL A 209 -1.05 -12.20 -9.61
C VAL A 209 -1.07 -10.69 -9.82
N ILE A 210 -0.13 -9.98 -9.20
CA ILE A 210 0.14 -8.56 -9.44
C ILE A 210 1.35 -8.47 -10.38
N LYS A 211 1.26 -7.60 -11.37
CA LYS A 211 2.35 -7.31 -12.31
C LYS A 211 2.97 -5.96 -11.99
N LEU A 212 4.29 -5.95 -11.87
CA LEU A 212 5.11 -4.77 -11.60
C LEU A 212 6.12 -4.60 -12.71
N GLN A 213 6.43 -3.35 -13.03
CA GLN A 213 7.56 -2.98 -13.84
C GLN A 213 8.43 -2.03 -13.03
N LEU A 214 9.63 -2.47 -12.65
CA LEU A 214 10.51 -1.76 -11.74
C LEU A 214 11.86 -1.49 -12.39
N GLY A 215 12.26 -0.23 -12.41
CA GLY A 215 13.63 0.21 -12.71
C GLY A 215 14.41 0.34 -11.40
N VAL A 216 15.54 -0.30 -11.35
CA VAL A 216 16.45 -0.27 -10.20
C VAL A 216 17.72 0.46 -10.58
N CYS A 217 18.00 1.57 -9.93
CA CYS A 217 19.22 2.33 -10.09
C CYS A 217 20.02 2.28 -8.79
N VAL A 218 21.26 1.87 -8.87
CA VAL A 218 22.17 1.76 -7.73
C VAL A 218 23.35 2.71 -7.90
N LYS A 219 23.82 3.30 -6.78
CA LYS A 219 24.95 4.22 -6.78
C LYS A 219 25.83 3.96 -5.55
N ASP A 220 27.14 4.00 -5.74
CA ASP A 220 28.16 3.85 -4.70
C ASP A 220 28.17 2.48 -3.97
N PHE A 221 27.57 1.43 -4.58
CA PHE A 221 27.58 0.08 -4.02
C PHE A 221 28.94 -0.60 -4.09
N ASP A 222 29.79 -0.21 -5.05
CA ASP A 222 31.19 -0.70 -5.18
C ASP A 222 31.98 -0.49 -3.89
N LYS A 223 31.68 0.56 -3.13
CA LYS A 223 32.31 0.85 -1.83
C LYS A 223 32.04 -0.23 -0.77
N TYR A 224 31.03 -1.08 -1.01
CA TYR A 224 30.67 -2.19 -0.12
C TYR A 224 31.05 -3.56 -0.71
N ASN A 225 31.92 -3.59 -1.73
CA ASN A 225 32.35 -4.80 -2.45
C ASN A 225 31.19 -5.60 -3.06
N VAL A 226 30.14 -4.92 -3.51
CA VAL A 226 29.04 -5.55 -4.26
C VAL A 226 29.35 -5.37 -5.75
N ALA A 227 29.54 -6.49 -6.44
CA ALA A 227 29.66 -6.51 -7.89
C ALA A 227 28.26 -6.33 -8.52
N HIS A 228 28.17 -5.52 -9.57
CA HIS A 228 26.97 -5.26 -10.37
C HIS A 228 27.04 -6.01 -11.70
#